data_b1e21cd37635074259b53f3b019b75f5
#
_entry.id   b1e21cd37635074259b53f3b019b75f5
#
_cell.length_a   1.000
_cell.length_b   1.000
_cell.length_c   1.000
_cell.angle_alpha   90.00
_cell.angle_beta   90.00
_cell.angle_gamma   90.00
#
_symmetry.space_group_name_H-M   'P 1'
#
loop_
_entity.id
_entity.type
_entity.pdbx_description
1 polymer ?
#
loop_
_entity_poly.entity_id
_entity_poly.type
_entity_poly.pdbx_seq_one_letter_code
_entity_poly.pdbx_strand_id
1 'polypeptide(L)'
;MAFFEGSKMTAGYGNGPDIISSCSINANKGEIVAILGPNGAGKSTAMKAMLGLLNLKSGSVLMDGKDISNLSPQNRVKAGISFVPQTRNVFADLTVRENLEVGAFLRKDDVNKVIDDIYELFPILNEKKSQKVGELSGGQRQQVALGRALMIRPSVLMLDEPTAGVSPIVMDELFEHIIKVKETNVAIIMVEQNAKQALSISDRGYVLVTGENKFEGSG
;
A
#
# COMPACT_ATOMS: atom_id res chain seq x y z
N MET A 1 -20.73 6.61 1.21
CA MET A 1 -19.48 7.30 0.81
C MET A 1 -18.35 6.41 1.28
N ALA A 2 -17.39 6.07 0.43
CA ALA A 2 -16.28 5.22 0.79
C ALA A 2 -15.35 5.93 1.80
N PHE A 3 -14.57 5.16 2.57
CA PHE A 3 -13.67 5.74 3.55
C PHE A 3 -12.46 6.44 2.89
N PHE A 4 -11.90 5.83 1.83
CA PHE A 4 -10.82 6.41 1.03
C PHE A 4 -11.18 6.31 -0.44
N GLU A 5 -11.14 7.42 -1.16
CA GLU A 5 -11.68 7.49 -2.52
C GLU A 5 -10.82 8.42 -3.39
N GLY A 6 -10.38 7.93 -4.55
CA GLY A 6 -9.95 8.74 -5.68
C GLY A 6 -11.09 8.77 -6.70
N SER A 7 -11.65 9.94 -6.96
CA SER A 7 -12.81 10.12 -7.83
C SER A 7 -12.44 10.85 -9.11
N LYS A 8 -12.73 10.22 -10.27
CA LYS A 8 -12.51 10.77 -11.63
C LYS A 8 -11.11 11.39 -11.80
N MET A 9 -10.10 10.74 -11.25
CA MET A 9 -8.72 11.23 -11.27
C MET A 9 -8.16 11.23 -12.70
N THR A 10 -7.60 12.36 -13.11
CA THR A 10 -6.78 12.50 -14.31
C THR A 10 -5.40 12.98 -13.90
N ALA A 11 -4.35 12.24 -14.25
CA ALA A 11 -2.98 12.55 -13.88
C ALA A 11 -1.97 11.94 -14.86
N GLY A 12 -0.78 12.54 -14.88
CA GLY A 12 0.39 12.07 -15.63
C GLY A 12 1.66 12.60 -15.01
N TYR A 13 2.80 12.36 -15.64
CA TYR A 13 4.12 12.81 -15.14
C TYR A 13 4.52 14.12 -15.74
N GLY A 14 4.81 15.11 -14.90
CA GLY A 14 5.22 16.46 -15.32
C GLY A 14 4.19 17.11 -16.25
N ASN A 15 4.68 17.67 -17.37
CA ASN A 15 3.83 18.25 -18.43
C ASN A 15 3.50 17.24 -19.53
N GLY A 16 3.74 15.95 -19.30
CA GLY A 16 3.47 14.87 -20.26
C GLY A 16 1.99 14.54 -20.43
N PRO A 17 1.69 13.53 -21.27
CA PRO A 17 0.32 13.07 -21.49
C PRO A 17 -0.29 12.49 -20.21
N ASP A 18 -1.62 12.43 -20.20
CA ASP A 18 -2.36 11.77 -19.14
C ASP A 18 -2.12 10.25 -19.21
N ILE A 19 -1.73 9.68 -18.08
CA ILE A 19 -1.54 8.24 -17.93
C ILE A 19 -2.81 7.60 -17.34
N ILE A 20 -3.52 8.33 -16.51
CA ILE A 20 -4.87 7.96 -16.05
C ILE A 20 -5.84 9.07 -16.44
N SER A 21 -7.04 8.68 -16.87
CA SER A 21 -8.10 9.58 -17.32
C SER A 21 -9.42 9.17 -16.68
N SER A 22 -10.01 10.09 -15.90
CA SER A 22 -11.28 9.86 -15.19
C SER A 22 -11.31 8.56 -14.35
N CYS A 23 -10.16 8.13 -13.84
CA CYS A 23 -10.00 6.91 -13.06
C CYS A 23 -10.61 7.08 -11.66
N SER A 24 -11.42 6.12 -11.22
CA SER A 24 -12.03 6.12 -9.89
C SER A 24 -11.70 4.83 -9.14
N ILE A 25 -11.22 4.95 -7.90
CA ILE A 25 -10.86 3.83 -7.03
C ILE A 25 -11.27 4.21 -5.63
N ASN A 26 -11.93 3.31 -4.92
CA ASN A 26 -12.29 3.56 -3.54
C ASN A 26 -12.15 2.29 -2.69
N ALA A 27 -11.99 2.46 -1.39
CA ALA A 27 -11.96 1.39 -0.41
C ALA A 27 -12.64 1.81 0.90
N ASN A 28 -13.28 0.86 1.56
CA ASN A 28 -13.85 1.01 2.89
C ASN A 28 -12.87 0.50 3.95
N LYS A 29 -13.10 0.85 5.22
CA LYS A 29 -12.36 0.26 6.33
C LYS A 29 -12.59 -1.25 6.40
N GLY A 30 -11.53 -2.02 6.63
CA GLY A 30 -11.60 -3.47 6.66
C GLY A 30 -11.89 -4.10 5.29
N GLU A 31 -11.56 -3.41 4.19
CA GLU A 31 -11.71 -3.90 2.82
C GLU A 31 -10.35 -4.00 2.13
N ILE A 32 -10.13 -5.08 1.38
CA ILE A 32 -9.02 -5.21 0.43
C ILE A 32 -9.55 -4.98 -0.97
N VAL A 33 -9.00 -3.99 -1.65
CA VAL A 33 -9.33 -3.64 -3.03
C VAL A 33 -8.12 -3.87 -3.92
N ALA A 34 -8.26 -4.72 -4.93
CA ALA A 34 -7.21 -4.96 -5.91
C ALA A 34 -7.36 -4.03 -7.13
N ILE A 35 -6.25 -3.49 -7.59
CA ILE A 35 -6.13 -2.79 -8.86
C ILE A 35 -5.37 -3.69 -9.83
N LEU A 36 -6.04 -4.13 -10.86
CA LEU A 36 -5.58 -5.09 -11.85
C LEU A 36 -5.44 -4.44 -13.23
N GLY A 37 -4.71 -5.07 -14.11
CA GLY A 37 -4.57 -4.64 -15.49
C GLY A 37 -3.18 -4.93 -16.07
N PRO A 38 -3.00 -4.83 -17.38
CA PRO A 38 -1.71 -5.08 -18.03
C PRO A 38 -0.64 -4.05 -17.59
N ASN A 39 0.61 -4.34 -17.96
CA ASN A 39 1.70 -3.38 -17.77
C ASN A 39 1.40 -2.12 -18.58
N GLY A 40 1.64 -0.96 -17.99
CA GLY A 40 1.29 0.34 -18.58
C GLY A 40 -0.19 0.74 -18.48
N ALA A 41 -1.04 -0.03 -17.84
CA ALA A 41 -2.47 0.31 -17.66
C ALA A 41 -2.73 1.51 -16.73
N GLY A 42 -1.70 2.06 -16.06
CA GLY A 42 -1.86 3.21 -15.16
C GLY A 42 -2.03 2.86 -13.69
N LYS A 43 -1.92 1.59 -13.27
CA LYS A 43 -2.13 1.12 -11.90
C LYS A 43 -1.29 1.89 -10.86
N SER A 44 0.04 1.86 -10.98
CA SER A 44 0.95 2.57 -10.06
C SER A 44 0.81 4.10 -10.18
N THR A 45 0.36 4.60 -11.36
CA THR A 45 0.07 6.03 -11.55
C THR A 45 -1.16 6.44 -10.74
N ALA A 46 -2.22 5.65 -10.75
CA ALA A 46 -3.42 5.87 -9.94
C ALA A 46 -3.07 5.87 -8.45
N MET A 47 -2.27 4.89 -7.99
CA MET A 47 -1.77 4.88 -6.62
C MET A 47 -0.98 6.13 -6.25
N LYS A 48 -0.02 6.53 -7.10
CA LYS A 48 0.80 7.73 -6.86
C LYS A 48 -0.04 9.00 -6.83
N ALA A 49 -1.09 9.09 -7.64
CA ALA A 49 -2.04 10.20 -7.60
C ALA A 49 -2.81 10.23 -6.27
N MET A 50 -3.31 9.08 -5.81
CA MET A 50 -3.98 8.95 -4.51
C MET A 50 -3.05 9.24 -3.32
N LEU A 51 -1.74 9.05 -3.48
CA LEU A 51 -0.72 9.39 -2.48
C LEU A 51 -0.26 10.86 -2.52
N GLY A 52 -0.67 11.62 -3.54
CA GLY A 52 -0.19 12.99 -3.76
C GLY A 52 1.24 13.08 -4.28
N LEU A 53 1.79 11.98 -4.79
CA LEU A 53 3.09 11.96 -5.47
C LEU A 53 2.99 12.47 -6.91
N LEU A 54 1.78 12.54 -7.45
CA LEU A 54 1.45 13.17 -8.71
C LEU A 54 0.33 14.18 -8.49
N ASN A 55 0.43 15.34 -9.13
CA ASN A 55 -0.64 16.33 -9.11
C ASN A 55 -1.79 15.88 -10.00
N LEU A 56 -3.01 15.98 -9.47
CA LEU A 56 -4.22 15.75 -10.27
C LEU A 56 -4.40 16.93 -11.23
N LYS A 57 -4.68 16.63 -12.50
CA LYS A 57 -5.17 17.63 -13.49
C LYS A 57 -6.68 17.85 -13.31
N SER A 58 -7.41 16.78 -12.92
CA SER A 58 -8.84 16.83 -12.55
C SER A 58 -9.17 15.67 -11.62
N GLY A 59 -10.37 15.73 -11.03
CA GLY A 59 -10.83 14.77 -10.03
C GLY A 59 -10.43 15.15 -8.61
N SER A 60 -10.63 14.25 -7.67
CA SER A 60 -10.38 14.50 -6.24
C SER A 60 -9.92 13.24 -5.52
N VAL A 61 -9.28 13.42 -4.36
CA VAL A 61 -9.00 12.36 -3.39
C VAL A 61 -9.63 12.72 -2.06
N LEU A 62 -10.49 11.84 -1.57
CA LEU A 62 -11.23 12.02 -0.33
C LEU A 62 -10.79 10.96 0.70
N MET A 63 -10.72 11.35 1.96
CA MET A 63 -10.51 10.43 3.08
C MET A 63 -11.48 10.79 4.21
N ASP A 64 -12.33 9.85 4.59
CA ASP A 64 -13.39 10.06 5.58
C ASP A 64 -14.26 11.29 5.27
N GLY A 65 -14.64 11.43 3.99
CA GLY A 65 -15.42 12.55 3.46
C GLY A 65 -14.67 13.89 3.34
N LYS A 66 -13.40 13.97 3.76
CA LYS A 66 -12.58 15.18 3.66
C LYS A 66 -11.76 15.18 2.39
N ASP A 67 -11.76 16.30 1.67
CA ASP A 67 -10.91 16.47 0.48
C ASP A 67 -9.44 16.65 0.90
N ILE A 68 -8.61 15.73 0.42
CA ILE A 68 -7.15 15.72 0.64
C ILE A 68 -6.37 15.90 -0.66
N SER A 69 -7.05 16.27 -1.76
CA SER A 69 -6.44 16.37 -3.10
C SER A 69 -5.20 17.26 -3.12
N ASN A 70 -5.23 18.36 -2.37
CA ASN A 70 -4.14 19.35 -2.31
C ASN A 70 -3.14 19.12 -1.17
N LEU A 71 -3.29 18.07 -0.39
CA LEU A 71 -2.32 17.73 0.66
C LEU A 71 -1.04 17.16 0.05
N SER A 72 0.10 17.63 0.57
CA SER A 72 1.39 17.01 0.24
C SER A 72 1.43 15.54 0.67
N PRO A 73 2.30 14.70 0.06
CA PRO A 73 2.46 13.30 0.47
C PRO A 73 2.71 13.15 1.98
N GLN A 74 3.55 14.01 2.56
CA GLN A 74 3.85 14.00 4.00
C GLN A 74 2.59 14.25 4.85
N ASN A 75 1.71 15.16 4.42
CA ASN A 75 0.47 15.43 5.14
C ASN A 75 -0.57 14.31 4.95
N ARG A 76 -0.56 13.60 3.81
CA ARG A 76 -1.38 12.38 3.64
C ARG A 76 -0.90 11.26 4.55
N VAL A 77 0.41 11.09 4.73
CA VAL A 77 0.96 10.13 5.72
C VAL A 77 0.53 10.52 7.15
N LYS A 78 0.60 11.80 7.52
CA LYS A 78 0.09 12.29 8.82
C LYS A 78 -1.42 12.07 8.99
N ALA A 79 -2.18 12.07 7.90
CA ALA A 79 -3.60 11.75 7.92
C ALA A 79 -3.90 10.25 8.07
N GLY A 80 -2.87 9.38 8.06
CA GLY A 80 -3.01 7.95 8.29
C GLY A 80 -2.95 7.09 7.01
N ILE A 81 -2.36 7.59 5.93
CA ILE A 81 -2.12 6.80 4.71
C ILE A 81 -0.69 6.29 4.73
N SER A 82 -0.49 4.99 4.56
CA SER A 82 0.82 4.37 4.42
C SER A 82 0.99 3.72 3.06
N PHE A 83 2.24 3.61 2.60
CA PHE A 83 2.56 3.07 1.28
C PHE A 83 3.79 2.17 1.31
N VAL A 84 3.67 1.02 0.67
CA VAL A 84 4.78 0.10 0.41
C VAL A 84 5.02 0.08 -1.11
N PRO A 85 6.11 0.70 -1.60
CA PRO A 85 6.46 0.66 -3.02
C PRO A 85 7.00 -0.71 -3.42
N GLN A 86 6.91 -1.07 -4.70
CA GLN A 86 7.42 -2.31 -5.26
C GLN A 86 8.91 -2.52 -5.02
N THR A 87 9.71 -1.46 -5.15
CA THR A 87 11.17 -1.51 -5.04
C THR A 87 11.69 -0.50 -4.03
N ARG A 88 12.92 -0.74 -3.50
CA ARG A 88 13.57 0.13 -2.52
C ARG A 88 12.70 0.39 -1.29
N ASN A 89 11.96 -0.63 -0.89
CA ASN A 89 10.97 -0.57 0.18
C ASN A 89 11.56 -0.85 1.57
N VAL A 90 12.88 -1.09 1.69
CA VAL A 90 13.60 -1.29 2.95
C VAL A 90 14.97 -0.61 2.94
N PHE A 91 15.52 -0.35 4.11
CA PHE A 91 16.90 0.10 4.29
C PHE A 91 17.79 -1.11 4.55
N ALA A 92 18.52 -1.56 3.52
CA ALA A 92 19.28 -2.81 3.54
C ALA A 92 20.42 -2.83 4.59
N ASP A 93 21.04 -1.68 4.84
CA ASP A 93 22.16 -1.53 5.77
C ASP A 93 21.72 -1.43 7.24
N LEU A 94 20.45 -1.17 7.49
CA LEU A 94 19.85 -1.13 8.82
C LEU A 94 19.35 -2.52 9.23
N THR A 95 19.30 -2.74 10.55
CA THR A 95 18.67 -3.94 11.13
C THR A 95 17.14 -3.92 10.91
N VAL A 96 16.50 -5.06 11.14
CA VAL A 96 15.03 -5.17 11.14
C VAL A 96 14.43 -4.15 12.10
N ARG A 97 14.93 -4.11 13.36
CA ARG A 97 14.45 -3.18 14.38
C ARG A 97 14.58 -1.73 13.94
N GLU A 98 15.75 -1.33 13.45
CA GLU A 98 16.00 0.05 12.97
C GLU A 98 15.09 0.42 11.79
N ASN A 99 14.80 -0.53 10.88
CA ASN A 99 13.81 -0.31 9.82
C ASN A 99 12.42 0.00 10.38
N LEU A 100 11.98 -0.73 11.41
CA LEU A 100 10.69 -0.45 12.08
C LEU A 100 10.73 0.91 12.76
N GLU A 101 11.78 1.24 13.50
CA GLU A 101 11.94 2.53 14.20
C GLU A 101 11.88 3.72 13.21
N VAL A 102 12.51 3.59 12.02
CA VAL A 102 12.37 4.60 10.95
C VAL A 102 10.89 4.75 10.52
N GLY A 103 10.11 3.67 10.49
CA GLY A 103 8.68 3.73 10.19
C GLY A 103 7.87 4.52 11.21
N ALA A 104 8.38 4.64 12.44
CA ALA A 104 7.72 5.35 13.54
C ALA A 104 8.00 6.86 13.60
N PHE A 105 8.69 7.47 12.61
CA PHE A 105 9.20 8.84 12.66
C PHE A 105 8.14 9.93 12.96
N LEU A 106 6.86 9.67 12.72
CA LEU A 106 5.75 10.59 13.04
C LEU A 106 5.18 10.38 14.44
N ARG A 107 5.57 9.31 15.15
CA ARG A 107 5.01 8.95 16.44
C ARG A 107 5.69 9.71 17.57
N LYS A 108 4.91 9.97 18.64
CA LYS A 108 5.38 10.61 19.86
C LYS A 108 5.11 9.75 21.11
N ASP A 109 4.44 8.62 20.90
CA ASP A 109 4.09 7.64 21.95
C ASP A 109 5.14 6.52 22.04
N ASP A 110 4.89 5.50 22.86
CA ASP A 110 5.81 4.38 23.05
C ASP A 110 5.92 3.53 21.75
N VAL A 111 7.03 3.74 21.04
CA VAL A 111 7.36 3.02 19.81
C VAL A 111 7.57 1.52 20.06
N ASN A 112 8.08 1.14 21.25
CA ASN A 112 8.35 -0.27 21.58
C ASN A 112 7.06 -1.09 21.58
N LYS A 113 5.97 -0.55 22.13
CA LYS A 113 4.68 -1.23 22.11
C LYS A 113 4.18 -1.51 20.70
N VAL A 114 4.42 -0.60 19.76
CA VAL A 114 4.04 -0.81 18.37
C VAL A 114 4.95 -1.81 17.68
N ILE A 115 6.24 -1.82 18.01
CA ILE A 115 7.18 -2.83 17.52
C ILE A 115 6.76 -4.22 18.01
N ASP A 116 6.32 -4.35 19.26
CA ASP A 116 5.83 -5.62 19.80
C ASP A 116 4.57 -6.10 19.06
N ASP A 117 3.61 -5.21 18.77
CA ASP A 117 2.44 -5.53 17.93
C ASP A 117 2.87 -6.02 16.52
N ILE A 118 3.92 -5.41 15.94
CA ILE A 118 4.46 -5.85 14.64
C ILE A 118 5.16 -7.21 14.75
N TYR A 119 5.85 -7.49 15.85
CA TYR A 119 6.47 -8.79 16.08
C TYR A 119 5.45 -9.91 16.32
N GLU A 120 4.30 -9.60 16.91
CA GLU A 120 3.19 -10.54 17.01
C GLU A 120 2.60 -10.87 15.63
N LEU A 121 2.47 -9.86 14.77
CA LEU A 121 1.99 -10.03 13.40
C LEU A 121 2.99 -10.77 12.51
N PHE A 122 4.30 -10.48 12.69
CA PHE A 122 5.41 -11.04 11.91
C PHE A 122 6.48 -11.66 12.84
N PRO A 123 6.28 -12.87 13.38
CA PRO A 123 7.21 -13.45 14.38
C PRO A 123 8.67 -13.54 13.91
N ILE A 124 8.88 -13.82 12.61
CA ILE A 124 10.22 -13.88 12.02
C ILE A 124 11.01 -12.57 12.17
N LEU A 125 10.32 -11.41 12.22
CA LEU A 125 10.98 -10.12 12.40
C LEU A 125 11.53 -9.97 13.82
N ASN A 126 10.88 -10.55 14.83
CA ASN A 126 11.41 -10.57 16.19
C ASN A 126 12.67 -11.46 16.29
N GLU A 127 12.61 -12.67 15.69
CA GLU A 127 13.75 -13.58 15.66
C GLU A 127 15.00 -12.94 15.02
N LYS A 128 14.76 -12.10 13.99
CA LYS A 128 15.81 -11.46 13.19
C LYS A 128 16.00 -9.98 13.50
N LYS A 129 15.51 -9.48 14.63
CA LYS A 129 15.47 -8.05 14.96
C LYS A 129 16.81 -7.32 14.88
N SER A 130 17.91 -8.02 15.17
CA SER A 130 19.28 -7.48 15.15
C SER A 130 20.03 -7.77 13.84
N GLN A 131 19.41 -8.50 12.90
CA GLN A 131 20.02 -8.82 11.61
C GLN A 131 19.80 -7.67 10.62
N LYS A 132 20.80 -7.39 9.78
CA LYS A 132 20.68 -6.41 8.68
C LYS A 132 19.67 -6.91 7.65
N VAL A 133 18.81 -6.02 7.17
CA VAL A 133 17.73 -6.37 6.25
C VAL A 133 18.27 -6.82 4.89
N GLY A 134 19.44 -6.34 4.46
CA GLY A 134 20.10 -6.80 3.25
C GLY A 134 20.44 -8.29 3.22
N GLU A 135 20.60 -8.92 4.39
CA GLU A 135 20.92 -10.35 4.55
C GLU A 135 19.69 -11.27 4.57
N LEU A 136 18.49 -10.69 4.58
CA LEU A 136 17.23 -11.42 4.64
C LEU A 136 16.80 -11.96 3.27
N SER A 137 15.95 -12.98 3.25
CA SER A 137 15.28 -13.45 2.03
C SER A 137 14.36 -12.36 1.43
N GLY A 138 13.99 -12.50 0.15
CA GLY A 138 13.06 -11.57 -0.51
C GLY A 138 11.75 -11.40 0.27
N GLY A 139 11.14 -12.52 0.69
CA GLY A 139 9.90 -12.49 1.46
C GLY A 139 10.04 -11.86 2.84
N GLN A 140 11.14 -12.14 3.55
CA GLN A 140 11.41 -11.50 4.83
C GLN A 140 11.59 -9.99 4.67
N ARG A 141 12.24 -9.53 3.59
CA ARG A 141 12.34 -8.10 3.28
C ARG A 141 10.97 -7.47 3.03
N GLN A 142 10.05 -8.18 2.35
CA GLN A 142 8.68 -7.70 2.16
C GLN A 142 7.92 -7.61 3.49
N GLN A 143 8.11 -8.57 4.41
CA GLN A 143 7.53 -8.48 5.76
C GLN A 143 8.10 -7.28 6.54
N VAL A 144 9.39 -6.97 6.43
CA VAL A 144 9.98 -5.75 7.01
C VAL A 144 9.35 -4.49 6.42
N ALA A 145 9.17 -4.43 5.09
CA ALA A 145 8.56 -3.29 4.42
C ALA A 145 7.11 -3.07 4.89
N LEU A 146 6.34 -4.15 5.00
CA LEU A 146 4.97 -4.12 5.49
C LEU A 146 4.92 -3.71 6.97
N GLY A 147 5.74 -4.33 7.83
CA GLY A 147 5.86 -3.96 9.24
C GLY A 147 6.21 -2.49 9.43
N ARG A 148 7.20 -1.97 8.68
CA ARG A 148 7.57 -0.56 8.69
C ARG A 148 6.41 0.37 8.31
N ALA A 149 5.61 -0.02 7.31
CA ALA A 149 4.46 0.75 6.88
C ALA A 149 3.34 0.78 7.94
N LEU A 150 3.24 -0.27 8.75
CA LEU A 150 2.25 -0.39 9.83
C LEU A 150 2.65 0.36 11.11
N MET A 151 3.92 0.77 11.26
CA MET A 151 4.40 1.47 12.44
C MET A 151 3.63 2.77 12.76
N ILE A 152 3.08 3.45 11.76
CA ILE A 152 2.24 4.64 11.99
C ILE A 152 0.80 4.30 12.37
N ARG A 153 0.41 3.01 12.47
CA ARG A 153 -0.98 2.53 12.62
C ARG A 153 -1.90 3.18 11.59
N PRO A 154 -1.70 2.92 10.30
CA PRO A 154 -2.42 3.60 9.24
C PRO A 154 -3.90 3.22 9.24
N SER A 155 -4.76 4.14 8.77
CA SER A 155 -6.16 3.84 8.43
C SER A 155 -6.30 3.36 6.99
N VAL A 156 -5.31 3.67 6.13
CA VAL A 156 -5.21 3.23 4.74
C VAL A 156 -3.81 2.70 4.48
N LEU A 157 -3.72 1.49 3.94
CA LEU A 157 -2.47 0.87 3.50
C LEU A 157 -2.50 0.65 2.00
N MET A 158 -1.52 1.18 1.29
CA MET A 158 -1.39 1.03 -0.16
C MET A 158 -0.16 0.19 -0.48
N LEU A 159 -0.33 -0.86 -1.30
CA LEU A 159 0.68 -1.86 -1.62
C LEU A 159 0.89 -1.93 -3.15
N ASP A 160 2.08 -1.61 -3.61
CA ASP A 160 2.43 -1.66 -5.04
C ASP A 160 3.22 -2.94 -5.34
N GLU A 161 2.56 -3.95 -5.89
CA GLU A 161 3.09 -5.28 -6.23
C GLU A 161 3.85 -5.94 -5.07
N PRO A 162 3.23 -6.13 -3.89
CA PRO A 162 3.91 -6.64 -2.70
C PRO A 162 4.47 -8.06 -2.88
N THR A 163 3.96 -8.83 -3.85
CA THR A 163 4.41 -10.20 -4.11
C THR A 163 5.42 -10.31 -5.25
N ALA A 164 5.87 -9.17 -5.82
CA ALA A 164 6.81 -9.19 -6.93
C ALA A 164 8.13 -9.86 -6.56
N GLY A 165 8.53 -10.89 -7.32
CA GLY A 165 9.82 -11.56 -7.16
C GLY A 165 9.95 -12.48 -5.95
N VAL A 166 8.85 -12.85 -5.28
CA VAL A 166 8.84 -13.85 -4.21
C VAL A 166 8.35 -15.21 -4.71
N SER A 167 8.70 -16.29 -3.99
CA SER A 167 8.19 -17.62 -4.30
C SER A 167 6.70 -17.77 -3.97
N PRO A 168 5.97 -18.74 -4.57
CA PRO A 168 4.56 -18.95 -4.28
C PRO A 168 4.25 -19.16 -2.79
N ILE A 169 5.07 -19.91 -2.07
CA ILE A 169 4.89 -20.16 -0.63
C ILE A 169 4.97 -18.84 0.16
N VAL A 170 5.97 -18.01 -0.15
CA VAL A 170 6.16 -16.72 0.52
C VAL A 170 5.04 -15.74 0.16
N MET A 171 4.49 -15.84 -1.04
CA MET A 171 3.36 -15.04 -1.46
C MET A 171 2.10 -15.37 -0.64
N ASP A 172 1.82 -16.65 -0.43
CA ASP A 172 0.68 -17.09 0.39
C ASP A 172 0.84 -16.57 1.83
N GLU A 173 2.04 -16.66 2.42
CA GLU A 173 2.33 -16.08 3.74
C GLU A 173 2.09 -14.56 3.79
N LEU A 174 2.52 -13.82 2.76
CA LEU A 174 2.31 -12.37 2.68
C LEU A 174 0.82 -12.04 2.58
N PHE A 175 0.06 -12.80 1.81
CA PHE A 175 -1.38 -12.61 1.69
C PHE A 175 -2.10 -12.88 3.02
N GLU A 176 -1.72 -13.91 3.76
CA GLU A 176 -2.25 -14.15 5.11
C GLU A 176 -1.99 -12.95 6.04
N HIS A 177 -0.79 -12.35 5.98
CA HIS A 177 -0.48 -11.17 6.77
C HIS A 177 -1.32 -9.95 6.33
N ILE A 178 -1.53 -9.76 5.02
CA ILE A 178 -2.38 -8.68 4.50
C ILE A 178 -3.83 -8.85 4.98
N ILE A 179 -4.35 -10.08 5.00
CA ILE A 179 -5.69 -10.39 5.54
C ILE A 179 -5.75 -10.04 7.04
N LYS A 180 -4.75 -10.42 7.83
CA LYS A 180 -4.69 -10.04 9.26
C LYS A 180 -4.68 -8.53 9.46
N VAL A 181 -3.97 -7.77 8.60
CA VAL A 181 -4.00 -6.30 8.64
C VAL A 181 -5.40 -5.77 8.33
N LYS A 182 -6.10 -6.32 7.34
CA LYS A 182 -7.50 -5.98 7.04
C LYS A 182 -8.40 -6.13 8.27
N GLU A 183 -8.23 -7.23 9.02
CA GLU A 183 -9.02 -7.52 10.22
C GLU A 183 -8.87 -6.47 11.32
N THR A 184 -7.78 -5.68 11.30
CA THR A 184 -7.61 -4.52 12.18
C THR A 184 -8.36 -3.26 11.71
N ASN A 185 -9.29 -3.40 10.76
CA ASN A 185 -10.11 -2.32 10.21
C ASN A 185 -9.34 -1.29 9.36
N VAL A 186 -8.24 -1.69 8.75
CA VAL A 186 -7.46 -0.90 7.79
C VAL A 186 -8.07 -1.05 6.40
N ALA A 187 -8.25 0.05 5.66
CA ALA A 187 -8.58 0.01 4.24
C ALA A 187 -7.31 -0.32 3.44
N ILE A 188 -7.34 -1.35 2.61
CA ILE A 188 -6.17 -1.79 1.84
C ILE A 188 -6.44 -1.61 0.34
N ILE A 189 -5.54 -0.93 -0.35
CA ILE A 189 -5.52 -0.87 -1.82
C ILE A 189 -4.24 -1.52 -2.30
N MET A 190 -4.37 -2.56 -3.12
CA MET A 190 -3.24 -3.34 -3.60
C MET A 190 -3.21 -3.35 -5.13
N VAL A 191 -2.05 -3.03 -5.72
CA VAL A 191 -1.77 -3.30 -7.15
C VAL A 191 -1.10 -4.65 -7.24
N GLU A 192 -1.58 -5.50 -8.14
CA GLU A 192 -0.95 -6.79 -8.45
C GLU A 192 -1.03 -7.12 -9.94
N GLN A 193 -0.08 -7.92 -10.39
CA GLN A 193 -0.04 -8.43 -11.76
C GLN A 193 -0.81 -9.74 -11.91
N ASN A 194 -0.72 -10.62 -10.91
CA ASN A 194 -1.44 -11.89 -10.89
C ASN A 194 -2.87 -11.69 -10.40
N ALA A 195 -3.79 -11.46 -11.37
CA ALA A 195 -5.18 -11.19 -11.06
C ALA A 195 -5.85 -12.30 -10.24
N LYS A 196 -5.59 -13.58 -10.55
CA LYS A 196 -6.22 -14.70 -9.84
C LYS A 196 -5.86 -14.71 -8.36
N GLN A 197 -4.59 -14.49 -8.05
CA GLN A 197 -4.10 -14.50 -6.66
C GLN A 197 -4.52 -13.24 -5.92
N ALA A 198 -4.47 -12.07 -6.56
CA ALA A 198 -4.95 -10.83 -5.96
C ALA A 198 -6.44 -10.90 -5.60
N LEU A 199 -7.27 -11.42 -6.50
CA LEU A 199 -8.70 -11.56 -6.29
C LEU A 199 -9.05 -12.58 -5.21
N SER A 200 -8.22 -13.63 -5.00
CA SER A 200 -8.50 -14.64 -3.97
C SER A 200 -8.51 -14.09 -2.53
N ILE A 201 -7.90 -12.93 -2.30
CA ILE A 201 -7.87 -12.28 -0.98
C ILE A 201 -8.62 -10.94 -0.95
N SER A 202 -9.04 -10.44 -2.13
CA SER A 202 -9.68 -9.13 -2.24
C SER A 202 -11.19 -9.24 -2.11
N ASP A 203 -11.80 -8.26 -1.47
CA ASP A 203 -13.26 -8.13 -1.41
C ASP A 203 -13.80 -7.59 -2.74
N ARG A 204 -12.97 -6.75 -3.43
CA ARG A 204 -13.35 -6.10 -4.67
C ARG A 204 -12.12 -5.81 -5.54
N GLY A 205 -12.32 -5.74 -6.85
CA GLY A 205 -11.27 -5.44 -7.81
C GLY A 205 -11.68 -4.42 -8.86
N TYR A 206 -10.73 -3.58 -9.25
CA TYR A 206 -10.80 -2.69 -10.41
C TYR A 206 -9.86 -3.19 -11.50
N VAL A 207 -10.34 -3.27 -12.74
CA VAL A 207 -9.50 -3.54 -13.90
C VAL A 207 -9.27 -2.25 -14.66
N LEU A 208 -8.02 -1.82 -14.71
CA LEU A 208 -7.59 -0.66 -15.49
C LEU A 208 -7.06 -1.09 -16.86
N VAL A 209 -7.45 -0.36 -17.89
CA VAL A 209 -6.91 -0.49 -19.24
C VAL A 209 -6.69 0.91 -19.80
N THR A 210 -5.45 1.21 -20.25
CA THR A 210 -5.09 2.54 -20.81
C THR A 210 -5.52 3.73 -19.94
N GLY A 211 -5.34 3.59 -18.63
CA GLY A 211 -5.61 4.68 -17.67
C GLY A 211 -7.06 4.84 -17.23
N GLU A 212 -7.97 3.98 -17.68
CA GLU A 212 -9.41 4.05 -17.37
C GLU A 212 -9.89 2.79 -16.66
N ASN A 213 -10.92 2.93 -15.82
CA ASN A 213 -11.67 1.79 -15.27
C ASN A 213 -12.45 1.11 -16.39
N LYS A 214 -12.23 -0.18 -16.61
CA LYS A 214 -13.03 -0.99 -17.56
C LYS A 214 -14.01 -1.91 -16.87
N PHE A 215 -13.62 -2.45 -15.72
CA PHE A 215 -14.45 -3.33 -14.93
C PHE A 215 -14.25 -3.03 -13.43
N GLU A 216 -15.32 -3.28 -12.67
CA GLU A 216 -15.33 -3.33 -11.22
C GLU A 216 -16.20 -4.52 -10.81
N GLY A 217 -15.77 -5.28 -9.80
CA GLY A 217 -16.52 -6.43 -9.32
C GLY A 217 -16.01 -6.96 -7.99
N SER A 218 -16.75 -7.90 -7.39
CA SER A 218 -16.30 -8.67 -6.22
C SER A 218 -15.10 -9.54 -6.57
N GLY A 219 -14.24 -9.79 -5.58
CA GLY A 219 -13.13 -10.73 -5.65
C GLY A 219 -13.59 -12.19 -5.60
#